data_08a788672d6ad74a87beffc31a0b0272
#
_entry.id   08a788672d6ad74a87beffc31a0b0272
#
_cell.length_a   1.000
_cell.length_b   1.000
_cell.length_c   1.000
_cell.angle_alpha   90.00
_cell.angle_beta   90.00
_cell.angle_gamma   90.00
#
_symmetry.space_group_name_H-M   'P 1'
#
loop_
_entity.id
_entity.type
_entity.pdbx_description
1 polymer ?
#
loop_
_entity_poly.entity_id
_entity_poly.type
_entity_poly.pdbx_seq_one_letter_code
_entity_poly.pdbx_strand_id
1 'polypeptide(L)'
;MVTVVFGLTVSGSLAADKTSAGGVSESLSPLQPPLQNMTGDELFAKLVEHNRVRDLRLKQYSALRTYAVTNDKGKVYAEETVTVDYQAPDRKRFVTNSEKGSAVIRDLVLKRLIESESETSSGSAHRDSSIKPANYEFNLLGEQDLGPYHCLVVEARPKREDKYLFEGKVWIDAEDYAIVRIAGQPAQKLSFWITRADFVRQYQKIGDFWVPAKDETLVHVRLYGTKILTIDHHDYVINRANDAEMQGVTGIEWAKAR
;
A
#
# COMPACT_ATOMS: atom_id res chain seq x y z
N MET A 1 4.29 8.57 3.13
CA MET A 1 4.16 7.89 4.43
C MET A 1 3.47 6.55 4.27
N VAL A 2 4.06 5.48 4.77
CA VAL A 2 3.61 4.10 4.51
C VAL A 2 2.81 3.60 5.69
N THR A 3 1.52 3.36 5.49
CA THR A 3 0.63 2.72 6.46
C THR A 3 0.21 1.36 5.91
N VAL A 4 0.46 0.29 6.65
CA VAL A 4 -0.03 -1.05 6.31
C VAL A 4 -1.37 -1.23 6.99
N VAL A 5 -2.44 -1.40 6.20
CA VAL A 5 -3.80 -1.57 6.71
C VAL A 5 -4.22 -3.02 6.57
N PHE A 6 -4.46 -3.69 7.70
CA PHE A 6 -5.04 -5.02 7.76
C PHE A 6 -6.48 -4.94 8.33
N GLY A 7 -7.43 -4.59 7.47
CA GLY A 7 -8.85 -4.50 7.85
C GLY A 7 -9.65 -5.74 7.44
N LEU A 8 -9.32 -6.94 7.90
CA LEU A 8 -10.07 -8.16 7.61
C LEU A 8 -10.66 -8.79 8.87
N THR A 9 -11.86 -8.36 9.26
CA THR A 9 -12.72 -9.14 10.14
C THR A 9 -13.78 -9.83 9.29
N VAL A 10 -13.59 -11.11 8.96
CA VAL A 10 -14.55 -11.90 8.21
C VAL A 10 -15.44 -12.69 9.17
N SER A 11 -16.71 -12.31 9.24
CA SER A 11 -17.79 -13.12 9.79
C SER A 11 -18.78 -13.38 8.66
N GLY A 12 -18.75 -14.56 8.07
CA GLY A 12 -19.70 -14.93 7.01
C GLY A 12 -19.33 -16.19 6.25
N SER A 13 -20.30 -17.07 6.09
CA SER A 13 -20.22 -18.38 5.42
C SER A 13 -20.20 -18.24 3.90
N LEU A 14 -19.20 -18.82 3.22
CA LEU A 14 -19.13 -18.91 1.75
C LEU A 14 -18.66 -20.31 1.31
N ALA A 15 -19.37 -20.89 0.34
CA ALA A 15 -19.15 -22.24 -0.16
C ALA A 15 -17.90 -22.37 -1.06
N ALA A 16 -17.27 -23.56 -1.01
CA ALA A 16 -16.00 -23.86 -1.64
C ALA A 16 -16.16 -24.42 -3.08
N ASP A 17 -15.18 -24.10 -3.92
CA ASP A 17 -14.82 -24.96 -5.06
C ASP A 17 -13.29 -24.92 -5.29
N LYS A 18 -12.72 -26.08 -5.70
CA LYS A 18 -11.26 -26.29 -5.78
C LYS A 18 -10.74 -26.16 -7.22
N THR A 19 -9.61 -25.60 -7.47
CA THR A 19 -8.47 -26.00 -8.31
C THR A 19 -7.46 -24.88 -8.64
N SER A 20 -6.20 -25.18 -8.43
CA SER A 20 -4.86 -24.83 -8.95
C SER A 20 -4.43 -23.45 -9.54
N ALA A 21 -3.24 -23.07 -9.16
CA ALA A 21 -2.47 -21.85 -9.09
C ALA A 21 -1.82 -21.30 -10.38
N GLY A 22 -1.50 -20.00 -10.36
CA GLY A 22 -0.59 -19.32 -11.28
C GLY A 22 -0.20 -17.95 -10.73
N GLY A 23 0.83 -17.92 -9.88
CA GLY A 23 1.45 -16.65 -9.42
C GLY A 23 2.64 -16.29 -10.30
N VAL A 24 2.75 -15.04 -10.74
CA VAL A 24 3.92 -14.51 -11.44
C VAL A 24 5.06 -14.40 -10.41
N SER A 25 6.05 -15.28 -10.54
CA SER A 25 7.29 -15.22 -9.76
C SER A 25 8.17 -14.10 -10.31
N GLU A 26 8.20 -12.97 -9.64
CA GLU A 26 9.21 -11.94 -9.87
C GLU A 26 10.59 -12.53 -9.47
N SER A 27 11.52 -12.66 -10.43
CA SER A 27 12.87 -13.18 -10.15
C SER A 27 13.65 -12.14 -9.38
N LEU A 28 13.74 -12.33 -8.06
CA LEU A 28 14.63 -11.57 -7.20
C LEU A 28 16.06 -12.03 -7.43
N SER A 29 17.01 -11.10 -7.61
CA SER A 29 18.43 -11.42 -7.59
C SER A 29 18.85 -11.97 -6.21
N PRO A 30 19.95 -12.72 -6.10
CA PRO A 30 20.44 -13.18 -4.81
C PRO A 30 20.76 -12.01 -3.87
N LEU A 31 20.44 -12.18 -2.58
CA LEU A 31 20.81 -11.22 -1.54
C LEU A 31 22.33 -11.19 -1.38
N GLN A 32 22.93 -10.00 -1.46
CA GLN A 32 24.36 -9.77 -1.28
C GLN A 32 24.62 -9.10 0.07
N PRO A 33 25.81 -9.32 0.68
CA PRO A 33 26.18 -8.59 1.89
C PRO A 33 26.15 -7.08 1.67
N PRO A 34 25.76 -6.27 2.68
CA PRO A 34 25.69 -4.84 2.53
C PRO A 34 27.08 -4.23 2.30
N LEU A 35 27.21 -3.36 1.30
CA LEU A 35 28.43 -2.63 1.00
C LEU A 35 28.69 -1.49 1.99
N GLN A 36 27.67 -1.05 2.69
CA GLN A 36 27.72 0.04 3.66
C GLN A 36 27.61 -0.47 5.10
N ASN A 37 28.49 -0.02 5.98
CA ASN A 37 28.39 -0.22 7.43
C ASN A 37 27.32 0.74 8.02
N MET A 38 26.05 0.45 7.74
CA MET A 38 24.91 1.21 8.22
C MET A 38 24.01 0.31 9.06
N THR A 39 23.54 0.79 10.17
CA THR A 39 22.53 0.08 10.97
C THR A 39 21.14 0.24 10.36
N GLY A 40 20.22 -0.68 10.68
CA GLY A 40 18.81 -0.56 10.26
C GLY A 40 18.17 0.75 10.74
N ASP A 41 18.47 1.19 11.95
CA ASP A 41 17.92 2.42 12.52
C ASP A 41 18.46 3.68 11.80
N GLU A 42 19.73 3.72 11.43
CA GLU A 42 20.32 4.80 10.62
C GLU A 42 19.68 4.88 9.24
N LEU A 43 19.45 3.73 8.61
CA LEU A 43 18.77 3.65 7.32
C LEU A 43 17.34 4.20 7.41
N PHE A 44 16.60 3.81 8.46
CA PHE A 44 15.24 4.33 8.66
C PHE A 44 15.20 5.81 9.04
N ALA A 45 16.22 6.33 9.72
CA ALA A 45 16.33 7.77 9.96
C ALA A 45 16.47 8.54 8.63
N LYS A 46 17.30 8.07 7.70
CA LYS A 46 17.41 8.63 6.35
C LYS A 46 16.10 8.53 5.58
N LEU A 47 15.46 7.36 5.59
CA LEU A 47 14.16 7.15 4.95
C LEU A 47 13.10 8.14 5.46
N VAL A 48 13.00 8.32 6.78
CA VAL A 48 12.05 9.27 7.39
C VAL A 48 12.31 10.69 6.93
N GLU A 49 13.58 11.14 6.90
CA GLU A 49 13.93 12.49 6.45
C GLU A 49 13.63 12.70 4.96
N HIS A 50 14.00 11.75 4.09
CA HIS A 50 13.69 11.82 2.67
C HIS A 50 12.18 11.80 2.40
N ASN A 51 11.42 10.98 3.13
CA ASN A 51 9.95 10.98 3.04
C ASN A 51 9.36 12.31 3.49
N ARG A 52 9.86 12.90 4.58
CA ARG A 52 9.40 14.22 5.05
C ARG A 52 9.53 15.29 3.97
N VAL A 53 10.65 15.32 3.25
CA VAL A 53 10.86 16.27 2.14
C VAL A 53 9.89 16.01 1.00
N ARG A 54 9.67 14.74 0.61
CA ARG A 54 8.70 14.37 -0.44
C ARG A 54 7.27 14.71 -0.06
N ASP A 55 6.86 14.43 1.20
CA ASP A 55 5.51 14.72 1.71
C ASP A 55 5.20 16.22 1.68
N LEU A 56 6.19 17.08 1.98
CA LEU A 56 6.02 18.54 1.88
C LEU A 56 5.78 19.03 0.45
N ARG A 57 6.27 18.29 -0.55
CA ARG A 57 6.14 18.61 -1.98
C ARG A 57 4.87 18.01 -2.60
N LEU A 58 4.31 16.95 -2.01
CA LEU A 58 3.08 16.32 -2.46
C LEU A 58 1.86 17.13 -1.99
N LYS A 59 1.24 17.86 -2.91
CA LYS A 59 0.05 18.68 -2.61
C LYS A 59 -1.25 17.93 -2.86
N GLN A 60 -1.31 17.22 -3.97
CA GLN A 60 -2.49 16.45 -4.37
C GLN A 60 -2.13 15.34 -5.35
N TYR A 61 -2.95 14.33 -5.41
CA TYR A 61 -2.96 13.38 -6.52
C TYR A 61 -4.36 12.83 -6.76
N SER A 62 -4.63 12.40 -7.98
CA SER A 62 -5.72 11.50 -8.35
C SER A 62 -5.13 10.20 -8.86
N ALA A 63 -5.77 9.08 -8.52
CA ALA A 63 -5.35 7.76 -8.98
C ALA A 63 -6.57 6.85 -9.15
N LEU A 64 -6.48 5.92 -10.08
CA LEU A 64 -7.47 4.84 -10.21
C LEU A 64 -6.96 3.61 -9.47
N ARG A 65 -7.83 2.96 -8.71
CA ARG A 65 -7.55 1.72 -7.99
C ARG A 65 -8.54 0.65 -8.37
N THR A 66 -8.03 -0.54 -8.69
CA THR A 66 -8.84 -1.72 -8.90
C THR A 66 -8.64 -2.70 -7.77
N TYR A 67 -9.68 -2.95 -7.01
CA TYR A 67 -9.73 -3.93 -5.94
C TYR A 67 -10.34 -5.22 -6.48
N ALA A 68 -9.72 -6.37 -6.24
CA ALA A 68 -10.26 -7.65 -6.65
C ALA A 68 -10.07 -8.73 -5.57
N VAL A 69 -11.07 -9.59 -5.43
CA VAL A 69 -10.99 -10.82 -4.63
C VAL A 69 -11.06 -12.01 -5.58
N THR A 70 -10.00 -12.80 -5.60
CA THR A 70 -9.87 -13.98 -6.44
C THR A 70 -9.55 -15.23 -5.61
N ASN A 71 -9.53 -16.39 -6.24
CA ASN A 71 -8.89 -17.57 -5.68
C ASN A 71 -7.57 -17.85 -6.38
N ASP A 72 -6.89 -18.90 -5.91
CA ASP A 72 -5.64 -19.43 -6.47
C ASP A 72 -5.74 -19.93 -7.92
N LYS A 73 -6.97 -20.08 -8.48
CA LYS A 73 -7.28 -20.44 -9.86
C LYS A 73 -7.60 -19.24 -10.76
N GLY A 74 -7.51 -18.02 -10.24
CA GLY A 74 -7.86 -16.81 -10.97
C GLY A 74 -9.36 -16.55 -11.11
N LYS A 75 -10.25 -17.29 -10.43
CA LYS A 75 -11.69 -16.98 -10.42
C LYS A 75 -11.92 -15.70 -9.64
N VAL A 76 -12.48 -14.69 -10.29
CA VAL A 76 -12.86 -13.41 -9.65
C VAL A 76 -14.21 -13.59 -8.95
N TYR A 77 -14.24 -13.27 -7.66
CA TYR A 77 -15.46 -13.26 -6.82
C TYR A 77 -16.09 -11.89 -6.74
N ALA A 78 -15.25 -10.86 -6.62
CA ALA A 78 -15.67 -9.47 -6.58
C ALA A 78 -14.56 -8.57 -7.14
N GLU A 79 -14.96 -7.50 -7.79
CA GLU A 79 -14.08 -6.45 -8.31
C GLU A 79 -14.76 -5.10 -8.10
N GLU A 80 -13.98 -4.10 -7.74
CA GLU A 80 -14.44 -2.72 -7.60
C GLU A 80 -13.34 -1.77 -8.09
N THR A 81 -13.72 -0.80 -8.94
CA THR A 81 -12.80 0.24 -9.41
C THR A 81 -13.18 1.57 -8.78
N VAL A 82 -12.21 2.24 -8.19
CA VAL A 82 -12.40 3.44 -7.39
C VAL A 82 -11.42 4.52 -7.80
N THR A 83 -11.89 5.74 -8.01
CA THR A 83 -11.04 6.92 -8.09
C THR A 83 -10.72 7.40 -6.69
N VAL A 84 -9.44 7.63 -6.42
CA VAL A 84 -8.96 8.18 -5.16
C VAL A 84 -8.35 9.54 -5.40
N ASP A 85 -8.94 10.58 -4.82
CA ASP A 85 -8.40 11.93 -4.82
C ASP A 85 -7.78 12.21 -3.44
N TYR A 86 -6.53 12.61 -3.43
CA TYR A 86 -5.81 13.05 -2.24
C TYR A 86 -5.51 14.54 -2.29
N GLN A 87 -5.70 15.20 -1.19
CA GLN A 87 -5.28 16.59 -0.98
C GLN A 87 -4.59 16.73 0.38
N ALA A 88 -3.36 17.25 0.35
CA ALA A 88 -2.58 17.48 1.56
C ALA A 88 -3.37 18.36 2.56
N PRO A 89 -3.18 18.15 3.89
CA PRO A 89 -2.24 17.21 4.46
C PRO A 89 -2.76 15.76 4.58
N ASP A 90 -4.07 15.52 4.60
CA ASP A 90 -4.66 14.24 4.99
C ASP A 90 -6.03 13.93 4.36
N ARG A 91 -6.56 14.82 3.52
CA ARG A 91 -7.88 14.60 2.90
C ARG A 91 -7.79 13.57 1.77
N LYS A 92 -8.61 12.52 1.89
CA LYS A 92 -8.84 11.54 0.83
C LYS A 92 -10.33 11.44 0.52
N ARG A 93 -10.66 11.36 -0.76
CA ARG A 93 -12.00 11.09 -1.27
C ARG A 93 -11.95 9.86 -2.14
N PHE A 94 -12.92 8.98 -1.96
CA PHE A 94 -13.07 7.76 -2.74
C PHE A 94 -14.38 7.84 -3.52
N VAL A 95 -14.32 7.54 -4.82
CA VAL A 95 -15.49 7.51 -5.69
C VAL A 95 -15.50 6.19 -6.44
N THR A 96 -16.50 5.36 -6.17
CA THR A 96 -16.67 4.08 -6.88
C THR A 96 -17.12 4.33 -8.31
N ASN A 97 -16.35 3.82 -9.27
CA ASN A 97 -16.61 3.97 -10.71
C ASN A 97 -17.32 2.74 -11.28
N SER A 98 -16.95 1.54 -10.83
CA SER A 98 -17.57 0.30 -11.27
C SER A 98 -17.50 -0.79 -10.20
N GLU A 99 -18.49 -1.67 -10.23
CA GLU A 99 -18.62 -2.81 -9.33
C GLU A 99 -18.99 -4.07 -10.14
N LYS A 100 -18.35 -5.21 -9.82
CA LYS A 100 -18.63 -6.51 -10.44
C LYS A 100 -18.60 -7.64 -9.41
N GLY A 101 -19.29 -8.74 -9.70
CA GLY A 101 -19.31 -9.95 -8.89
C GLY A 101 -20.19 -9.83 -7.65
N SER A 102 -19.82 -10.54 -6.58
CA SER A 102 -20.64 -10.67 -5.35
C SER A 102 -20.74 -9.40 -4.55
N ALA A 103 -21.95 -8.85 -4.40
CA ALA A 103 -22.23 -7.69 -3.54
C ALA A 103 -21.84 -7.96 -2.08
N VAL A 104 -22.08 -9.17 -1.58
CA VAL A 104 -21.72 -9.56 -0.19
C VAL A 104 -20.21 -9.47 0.04
N ILE A 105 -19.40 -9.91 -0.94
CA ILE A 105 -17.93 -9.82 -0.82
C ILE A 105 -17.47 -8.37 -0.92
N ARG A 106 -18.05 -7.58 -1.81
CA ARG A 106 -17.75 -6.14 -1.90
C ARG A 106 -18.03 -5.44 -0.57
N ASP A 107 -19.19 -5.61 0.01
CA ASP A 107 -19.58 -4.96 1.26
C ASP A 107 -18.74 -5.45 2.46
N LEU A 108 -18.48 -6.75 2.56
CA LEU A 108 -17.76 -7.32 3.71
C LEU A 108 -16.24 -7.19 3.62
N VAL A 109 -15.65 -7.08 2.43
CA VAL A 109 -14.21 -7.05 2.22
C VAL A 109 -13.75 -5.70 1.67
N LEU A 110 -14.18 -5.35 0.46
CA LEU A 110 -13.63 -4.20 -0.26
C LEU A 110 -14.03 -2.88 0.40
N LYS A 111 -15.31 -2.70 0.73
CA LYS A 111 -15.79 -1.49 1.39
C LYS A 111 -15.14 -1.26 2.76
N ARG A 112 -15.01 -2.32 3.57
CA ARG A 112 -14.32 -2.22 4.87
C ARG A 112 -12.84 -1.90 4.74
N LEU A 113 -12.20 -2.36 3.67
CA LEU A 113 -10.81 -2.03 3.39
C LEU A 113 -10.65 -0.53 3.08
N ILE A 114 -11.54 0.02 2.25
CA ILE A 114 -11.56 1.44 1.91
C ILE A 114 -11.87 2.30 3.16
N GLU A 115 -12.84 1.90 3.97
CA GLU A 115 -13.18 2.56 5.23
C GLU A 115 -12.00 2.54 6.21
N SER A 116 -11.34 1.39 6.38
CA SER A 116 -10.16 1.24 7.25
C SER A 116 -8.98 2.09 6.78
N GLU A 117 -8.78 2.26 5.47
CA GLU A 117 -7.76 3.18 4.94
C GLU A 117 -8.09 4.64 5.28
N SER A 118 -9.35 5.02 5.18
CA SER A 118 -9.79 6.35 5.56
C SER A 118 -9.54 6.64 7.04
N GLU A 119 -9.85 5.69 7.93
CA GLU A 119 -9.63 5.81 9.37
C GLU A 119 -8.15 5.88 9.75
N THR A 120 -7.29 5.06 9.10
CA THR A 120 -5.85 5.01 9.39
C THR A 120 -5.05 6.11 8.73
N SER A 121 -5.64 6.91 7.86
CA SER A 121 -4.97 8.05 7.22
C SER A 121 -4.70 9.20 8.18
N SER A 122 -5.34 9.23 9.35
CA SER A 122 -5.24 10.31 10.33
C SER A 122 -5.17 9.79 11.77
N GLY A 123 -4.67 10.62 12.69
CA GLY A 123 -4.76 10.40 14.12
C GLY A 123 -3.76 9.41 14.73
N SER A 124 -4.16 8.74 15.82
CA SER A 124 -3.31 7.80 16.58
C SER A 124 -3.03 6.52 15.80
N ALA A 125 -4.02 5.96 15.11
CA ALA A 125 -3.88 4.76 14.31
C ALA A 125 -2.75 4.89 13.26
N HIS A 126 -2.62 6.06 12.67
CA HIS A 126 -1.55 6.38 11.74
C HIS A 126 -0.15 6.36 12.40
N ARG A 127 -0.01 6.95 13.60
CA ARG A 127 1.26 6.92 14.38
C ARG A 127 1.62 5.51 14.82
N ASP A 128 0.60 4.72 15.19
CA ASP A 128 0.75 3.38 15.72
C ASP A 128 1.09 2.34 14.65
N SER A 129 0.72 2.59 13.38
CA SER A 129 1.00 1.72 12.23
C SER A 129 2.24 2.09 11.42
N SER A 130 2.86 3.24 11.69
CA SER A 130 3.99 3.73 10.89
C SER A 130 5.24 2.86 11.05
N ILE A 131 5.96 2.64 9.94
CA ILE A 131 7.22 1.90 9.90
C ILE A 131 8.33 2.84 10.39
N LYS A 132 8.68 2.70 11.67
CA LYS A 132 9.69 3.53 12.34
C LYS A 132 10.32 2.80 13.52
N PRO A 133 11.50 3.21 14.02
CA PRO A 133 12.19 2.56 15.15
C PRO A 133 11.37 2.48 16.43
N ALA A 134 10.37 3.36 16.64
CA ALA A 134 9.47 3.28 17.79
C ALA A 134 8.56 2.04 17.76
N ASN A 135 8.23 1.51 16.58
CA ASN A 135 7.33 0.37 16.41
C ASN A 135 8.06 -0.93 16.04
N TYR A 136 9.28 -0.83 15.49
CA TYR A 136 10.01 -1.98 14.95
C TYR A 136 11.48 -1.98 15.41
N GLU A 137 12.04 -3.19 15.44
CA GLU A 137 13.48 -3.44 15.38
C GLU A 137 13.84 -3.71 13.92
N PHE A 138 14.92 -3.08 13.44
CA PHE A 138 15.37 -3.20 12.06
C PHE A 138 16.75 -3.85 11.99
N ASN A 139 16.86 -4.89 11.16
CA ASN A 139 18.11 -5.57 10.89
C ASN A 139 18.42 -5.52 9.40
N LEU A 140 19.52 -4.85 9.02
CA LEU A 140 19.99 -4.80 7.64
C LEU A 140 20.51 -6.19 7.23
N LEU A 141 19.84 -6.82 6.26
CA LEU A 141 20.17 -8.15 5.78
C LEU A 141 21.21 -8.13 4.64
N GLY A 142 21.21 -7.07 3.82
CA GLY A 142 22.05 -6.97 2.64
C GLY A 142 21.46 -6.10 1.56
N GLU A 143 21.92 -6.30 0.34
CA GLU A 143 21.53 -5.57 -0.86
C GLU A 143 20.95 -6.52 -1.91
N GLN A 144 19.97 -6.05 -2.69
CA GLN A 144 19.31 -6.86 -3.70
C GLN A 144 18.71 -5.97 -4.78
N ASP A 145 18.88 -6.35 -6.05
CA ASP A 145 18.21 -5.65 -7.14
C ASP A 145 16.76 -6.13 -7.28
N LEU A 146 15.86 -5.19 -7.43
CA LEU A 146 14.43 -5.40 -7.65
C LEU A 146 14.00 -4.62 -8.89
N GLY A 147 13.95 -5.26 -10.04
CA GLY A 147 13.76 -4.61 -11.33
C GLY A 147 14.85 -3.57 -11.59
N PRO A 148 14.51 -2.29 -11.83
CA PRO A 148 15.48 -1.23 -12.06
C PRO A 148 16.09 -0.64 -10.78
N TYR A 149 15.65 -1.07 -9.60
CA TYR A 149 16.04 -0.47 -8.33
C TYR A 149 17.07 -1.31 -7.60
N HIS A 150 18.16 -0.67 -7.16
CA HIS A 150 19.13 -1.27 -6.24
C HIS A 150 18.66 -1.00 -4.80
N CYS A 151 18.37 -2.07 -4.04
CA CYS A 151 17.69 -1.95 -2.76
C CYS A 151 18.53 -2.46 -1.60
N LEU A 152 18.51 -1.73 -0.50
CA LEU A 152 18.88 -2.21 0.83
C LEU A 152 17.71 -3.02 1.40
N VAL A 153 17.97 -4.25 1.84
CA VAL A 153 16.95 -5.17 2.35
C VAL A 153 17.02 -5.23 3.86
N VAL A 154 15.93 -4.88 4.50
CA VAL A 154 15.83 -4.80 5.96
C VAL A 154 14.76 -5.77 6.46
N GLU A 155 15.10 -6.56 7.48
CA GLU A 155 14.13 -7.29 8.27
C GLU A 155 13.49 -6.32 9.27
N ALA A 156 12.15 -6.30 9.31
CA ALA A 156 11.37 -5.51 10.24
C ALA A 156 10.64 -6.44 11.22
N ARG A 157 10.99 -6.36 12.50
CA ARG A 157 10.35 -7.10 13.58
C ARG A 157 9.54 -6.15 14.46
N PRO A 158 8.23 -6.36 14.62
CA PRO A 158 7.41 -5.47 15.44
C PRO A 158 7.78 -5.61 16.92
N LYS A 159 7.83 -4.48 17.63
CA LYS A 159 8.12 -4.44 19.08
C LYS A 159 6.94 -4.87 19.97
N ARG A 160 5.76 -5.06 19.36
CA ARG A 160 4.54 -5.53 20.02
C ARG A 160 3.62 -6.27 19.04
N GLU A 161 2.77 -7.11 19.55
CA GLU A 161 1.67 -7.69 18.79
C GLU A 161 0.58 -6.63 18.60
N ASP A 162 0.30 -6.27 17.35
CA ASP A 162 -0.69 -5.25 16.99
C ASP A 162 -1.25 -5.54 15.59
N LYS A 163 -2.54 -5.32 15.40
CA LYS A 163 -3.23 -5.56 14.12
C LYS A 163 -2.75 -4.66 12.97
N TYR A 164 -2.07 -3.56 13.28
CA TYR A 164 -1.53 -2.62 12.29
C TYR A 164 -0.04 -2.81 12.01
N LEU A 165 0.62 -3.71 12.76
CA LEU A 165 2.03 -4.02 12.56
C LEU A 165 2.20 -5.32 11.78
N PHE A 166 3.38 -5.50 11.21
CA PHE A 166 3.74 -6.71 10.47
C PHE A 166 5.15 -7.20 10.85
N GLU A 167 5.42 -8.45 10.57
CA GLU A 167 6.75 -9.03 10.58
C GLU A 167 7.13 -9.38 9.14
N GLY A 168 8.33 -8.98 8.69
CA GLY A 168 8.74 -9.25 7.32
C GLY A 168 9.94 -8.48 6.84
N LYS A 169 10.01 -8.24 5.54
CA LYS A 169 11.12 -7.55 4.88
C LYS A 169 10.66 -6.28 4.19
N VAL A 170 11.54 -5.28 4.18
CA VAL A 170 11.37 -4.00 3.51
C VAL A 170 12.54 -3.80 2.56
N TRP A 171 12.28 -3.55 1.29
CA TRP A 171 13.25 -3.17 0.29
C TRP A 171 13.23 -1.65 0.15
N ILE A 172 14.38 -1.03 0.35
CA ILE A 172 14.54 0.42 0.36
C ILE A 172 15.53 0.76 -0.76
N ASP A 173 15.10 1.59 -1.70
CA ASP A 173 15.97 2.11 -2.76
C ASP A 173 17.19 2.80 -2.14
N ALA A 174 18.39 2.42 -2.58
CA ALA A 174 19.65 2.87 -2.00
C ALA A 174 19.98 4.34 -2.37
N GLU A 175 19.39 4.87 -3.44
CA GLU A 175 19.60 6.24 -3.91
C GLU A 175 18.61 7.20 -3.27
N ASP A 176 17.32 6.89 -3.38
CA ASP A 176 16.23 7.76 -2.90
C ASP A 176 15.87 7.58 -1.42
N TYR A 177 16.34 6.52 -0.77
CA TYR A 177 15.88 6.10 0.56
C TYR A 177 14.35 6.02 0.63
N ALA A 178 13.75 5.37 -0.35
CA ALA A 178 12.31 5.16 -0.46
C ALA A 178 11.97 3.68 -0.42
N ILE A 179 10.82 3.35 0.15
CA ILE A 179 10.36 1.97 0.14
C ILE A 179 9.91 1.60 -1.28
N VAL A 180 10.49 0.52 -1.82
CA VAL A 180 10.15 -0.08 -3.11
C VAL A 180 9.19 -1.24 -2.93
N ARG A 181 9.41 -2.05 -1.88
CA ARG A 181 8.58 -3.22 -1.59
C ARG A 181 8.53 -3.50 -0.10
N ILE A 182 7.41 -4.03 0.35
CA ILE A 182 7.24 -4.63 1.67
C ILE A 182 6.65 -6.02 1.46
N ALA A 183 7.17 -7.04 2.15
CA ALA A 183 6.58 -8.38 2.15
C ALA A 183 6.63 -8.95 3.56
N GLY A 184 5.52 -9.53 4.02
CA GLY A 184 5.46 -10.05 5.38
C GLY A 184 4.10 -10.61 5.75
N GLN A 185 3.90 -10.75 7.05
CA GLN A 185 2.68 -11.23 7.68
C GLN A 185 2.24 -10.25 8.76
N PRO A 186 0.93 -10.14 9.08
CA PRO A 186 0.46 -9.36 10.23
C PRO A 186 1.11 -9.83 11.53
N ALA A 187 1.52 -8.89 12.38
CA ALA A 187 2.12 -9.20 13.70
C ALA A 187 1.13 -9.85 14.67
N GLN A 188 -0.17 -9.67 14.42
CA GLN A 188 -1.24 -10.26 15.22
C GLN A 188 -2.09 -11.18 14.35
N LYS A 189 -2.56 -12.30 14.91
CA LYS A 189 -3.53 -13.20 14.25
C LYS A 189 -4.83 -12.45 13.93
N LEU A 190 -5.26 -12.48 12.66
CA LEU A 190 -6.43 -11.74 12.20
C LEU A 190 -7.75 -12.33 12.73
N SER A 191 -7.90 -13.66 12.72
CA SER A 191 -9.07 -14.35 13.28
C SER A 191 -8.83 -15.86 13.39
N PHE A 192 -9.75 -16.58 14.08
CA PHE A 192 -9.73 -18.04 14.13
C PHE A 192 -9.88 -18.70 12.76
N TRP A 193 -10.60 -18.05 11.83
CA TRP A 193 -10.86 -18.58 10.50
C TRP A 193 -9.69 -18.35 9.52
N ILE A 194 -8.83 -17.39 9.79
CA ILE A 194 -7.66 -17.07 8.97
C ILE A 194 -6.46 -17.76 9.58
N THR A 195 -5.96 -18.80 8.90
CA THR A 195 -4.82 -19.58 9.39
C THR A 195 -3.49 -18.96 9.00
N ARG A 196 -3.45 -18.21 7.90
CA ARG A 196 -2.27 -17.51 7.39
C ARG A 196 -2.71 -16.33 6.52
N ALA A 197 -1.97 -15.24 6.60
CA ALA A 197 -2.08 -14.13 5.68
C ALA A 197 -0.67 -13.64 5.33
N ASP A 198 -0.30 -13.75 4.06
CA ASP A 198 0.94 -13.21 3.52
C ASP A 198 0.60 -12.02 2.64
N PHE A 199 1.35 -10.94 2.75
CA PHE A 199 1.13 -9.78 1.90
C PHE A 199 2.40 -9.30 1.24
N VAL A 200 2.23 -8.70 0.07
CA VAL A 200 3.25 -7.95 -0.66
C VAL A 200 2.66 -6.62 -1.07
N ARG A 201 3.38 -5.54 -0.78
CA ARG A 201 3.09 -4.20 -1.27
C ARG A 201 4.26 -3.71 -2.10
N GLN A 202 3.98 -3.21 -3.29
CA GLN A 202 4.95 -2.67 -4.22
C GLN A 202 4.70 -1.19 -4.45
N TYR A 203 5.77 -0.44 -4.66
CA TYR A 203 5.76 0.98 -4.95
C TYR A 203 6.40 1.24 -6.31
N GLN A 204 6.03 2.34 -6.94
CA GLN A 204 6.59 2.82 -8.18
C GLN A 204 7.01 4.28 -8.03
N LYS A 205 8.05 4.66 -8.76
CA LYS A 205 8.52 6.05 -8.84
C LYS A 205 7.81 6.76 -9.99
N ILE A 206 7.15 7.87 -9.69
CA ILE A 206 6.54 8.76 -10.68
C ILE A 206 7.08 10.16 -10.45
N GLY A 207 7.98 10.62 -11.33
CA GLY A 207 8.76 11.82 -11.10
C GLY A 207 9.58 11.71 -9.82
N ASP A 208 9.39 12.63 -8.88
CA ASP A 208 10.07 12.62 -7.57
C ASP A 208 9.31 11.85 -6.47
N PHE A 209 8.16 11.25 -6.78
CA PHE A 209 7.29 10.65 -5.80
C PHE A 209 7.27 9.12 -5.90
N TRP A 210 7.31 8.47 -4.74
CA TRP A 210 7.10 7.05 -4.60
C TRP A 210 5.67 6.79 -4.14
N VAL A 211 4.90 6.11 -4.98
CA VAL A 211 3.47 5.85 -4.77
C VAL A 211 3.19 4.35 -4.84
N PRO A 212 2.13 3.85 -4.17
CA PRO A 212 1.74 2.45 -4.31
C PRO A 212 1.53 2.07 -5.78
N ALA A 213 1.99 0.87 -6.16
CA ALA A 213 1.74 0.27 -7.47
C ALA A 213 0.78 -0.89 -7.36
N LYS A 214 1.07 -1.80 -6.42
CA LYS A 214 0.26 -3.01 -6.21
C LYS A 214 0.32 -3.46 -4.76
N ASP A 215 -0.83 -3.84 -4.22
CA ASP A 215 -0.96 -4.60 -2.99
C ASP A 215 -1.52 -5.98 -3.32
N GLU A 216 -0.94 -7.02 -2.76
CA GLU A 216 -1.43 -8.38 -2.85
C GLU A 216 -1.43 -9.02 -1.47
N THR A 217 -2.56 -9.58 -1.06
CA THR A 217 -2.69 -10.31 0.20
C THR A 217 -3.27 -11.69 -0.07
N LEU A 218 -2.48 -12.71 0.23
CA LEU A 218 -2.88 -14.10 0.12
C LEU A 218 -3.34 -14.59 1.50
N VAL A 219 -4.61 -15.01 1.58
CA VAL A 219 -5.25 -15.41 2.83
C VAL A 219 -5.68 -16.88 2.75
N HIS A 220 -5.24 -17.70 3.71
CA HIS A 220 -5.74 -19.05 3.88
C HIS A 220 -6.89 -19.07 4.87
N VAL A 221 -8.10 -19.35 4.37
CA VAL A 221 -9.33 -19.40 5.16
C VAL A 221 -9.68 -20.87 5.43
N ARG A 222 -9.90 -21.23 6.71
CA ARG A 222 -10.33 -22.59 7.10
C ARG A 222 -11.60 -22.97 6.32
N LEU A 223 -11.61 -24.18 5.74
CA LEU A 223 -12.70 -24.76 4.96
C LEU A 223 -13.00 -24.07 3.62
N TYR A 224 -12.46 -22.86 3.37
CA TYR A 224 -12.76 -22.08 2.15
C TYR A 224 -11.55 -21.91 1.21
N GLY A 225 -10.38 -22.48 1.60
CA GLY A 225 -9.17 -22.46 0.80
C GLY A 225 -8.52 -21.09 0.69
N THR A 226 -7.68 -20.91 -0.30
CA THR A 226 -6.93 -19.68 -0.52
C THR A 226 -7.77 -18.62 -1.22
N LYS A 227 -7.70 -17.39 -0.73
CA LYS A 227 -8.22 -16.19 -1.37
C LYS A 227 -7.09 -15.20 -1.56
N ILE A 228 -7.13 -14.47 -2.65
CA ILE A 228 -6.16 -13.43 -2.98
C ILE A 228 -6.94 -12.13 -3.10
N LEU A 229 -6.54 -11.15 -2.31
CA LEU A 229 -6.99 -9.78 -2.41
C LEU A 229 -5.90 -8.99 -3.13
N THR A 230 -6.24 -8.34 -4.24
CA THR A 230 -5.33 -7.42 -4.95
C THR A 230 -5.88 -6.00 -4.95
N ILE A 231 -4.99 -5.03 -4.91
CA ILE A 231 -5.27 -3.62 -5.17
C ILE A 231 -4.24 -3.16 -6.18
N ASP A 232 -4.65 -2.95 -7.41
CA ASP A 232 -3.79 -2.37 -8.45
C ASP A 232 -4.01 -0.85 -8.49
N HIS A 233 -2.91 -0.09 -8.42
CA HIS A 233 -2.93 1.37 -8.40
C HIS A 233 -2.33 1.89 -9.71
N HIS A 234 -3.10 2.67 -10.45
CA HIS A 234 -2.69 3.16 -11.76
C HIS A 234 -3.25 4.56 -12.06
N ASP A 235 -2.90 5.12 -13.21
CA ASP A 235 -3.39 6.40 -13.72
C ASP A 235 -3.17 7.58 -12.75
N TYR A 236 -2.00 7.60 -12.10
CA TYR A 236 -1.64 8.69 -11.19
C TYR A 236 -1.47 10.02 -11.92
N VAL A 237 -2.13 11.05 -11.40
CA VAL A 237 -1.94 12.45 -11.76
C VAL A 237 -1.51 13.20 -10.50
N ILE A 238 -0.23 13.58 -10.41
CA ILE A 238 0.37 14.17 -9.22
C ILE A 238 0.59 15.66 -9.40
N ASN A 239 0.20 16.48 -8.41
CA ASN A 239 0.40 17.93 -8.35
C ASN A 239 -0.07 18.70 -9.59
N ARG A 240 -1.01 18.16 -10.39
CA ARG A 240 -1.62 18.91 -11.49
C ARG A 240 -2.57 19.96 -10.91
N ALA A 241 -2.44 21.19 -11.34
CA ALA A 241 -3.44 22.22 -11.03
C ALA A 241 -4.81 21.75 -11.58
N ASN A 242 -5.86 21.85 -10.78
CA ASN A 242 -7.21 21.59 -11.26
C ASN A 242 -7.55 22.64 -12.32
N ASP A 243 -8.08 22.21 -13.47
CA ASP A 243 -8.52 23.12 -14.56
C ASP A 243 -9.56 24.16 -14.07
N ALA A 244 -10.21 23.92 -12.93
CA ALA A 244 -11.11 24.88 -12.27
C ALA A 244 -10.38 26.13 -11.71
N GLU A 245 -9.12 26.03 -11.31
CA GLU A 245 -8.32 27.19 -10.88
C GLU A 245 -7.81 28.01 -12.08
N MET A 246 -7.57 27.38 -13.23
CA MET A 246 -7.19 28.09 -14.45
C MET A 246 -8.37 28.87 -15.08
N GLN A 247 -9.60 28.43 -14.85
CA GLN A 247 -10.78 29.18 -15.33
C GLN A 247 -11.14 30.39 -14.46
N GLY A 248 -10.63 30.45 -13.21
CA GLY A 248 -10.81 31.59 -12.29
C GLY A 248 -9.88 32.78 -12.57
N VAL A 249 -8.80 32.60 -13.35
CA VAL A 249 -7.80 33.64 -13.62
C VAL A 249 -8.06 34.41 -14.92
N THR A 250 -8.99 33.96 -15.78
CA THR A 250 -9.32 34.63 -17.03
C THR A 250 -10.42 35.69 -16.89
N GLY A 251 -10.84 36.07 -15.67
CA GLY A 251 -11.88 37.06 -15.39
C GLY A 251 -11.38 38.41 -14.88
N ILE A 252 -10.15 38.85 -15.18
CA ILE A 252 -9.77 40.26 -14.96
C ILE A 252 -10.13 41.05 -16.21
N GLU A 253 -11.37 41.56 -16.21
CA GLU A 253 -11.87 42.53 -17.15
C GLU A 253 -11.10 43.85 -17.01
N TRP A 254 -10.38 44.22 -18.04
CA TRP A 254 -9.75 45.53 -18.15
C TRP A 254 -10.85 46.60 -18.25
N ALA A 255 -11.30 47.12 -17.12
CA ALA A 255 -12.14 48.30 -17.12
C ALA A 255 -11.36 49.50 -17.69
N LYS A 256 -11.81 49.97 -18.82
CA LYS A 256 -11.30 51.12 -19.55
C LYS A 256 -11.30 52.36 -18.64
N ALA A 257 -10.12 52.93 -18.47
CA ALA A 257 -10.01 54.35 -18.07
C ALA A 257 -10.48 55.23 -19.24
N ARG A 258 -11.44 56.08 -18.99
CA ARG A 258 -11.68 57.33 -19.71
C ARG A 258 -11.59 58.46 -18.73
#